data_ee4eebfa907603f0fc08e7245956d028
#
_entry.id   ee4eebfa907603f0fc08e7245956d028
#
_cell.length_a   1.000
_cell.length_b   1.000
_cell.length_c   1.000
_cell.angle_alpha   90.00
_cell.angle_beta   90.00
_cell.angle_gamma   90.00
#
_symmetry.space_group_name_H-M   'P 1'
#
loop_
_entity.id
_entity.type
_entity.pdbx_description
1 polymer ?
#
loop_
_entity_poly.entity_id
_entity_poly.type
_entity_poly.pdbx_seq_one_letter_code
_entity_poly.pdbx_strand_id
1 'polypeptide(L)'
;MKPLILFFLFIFLSCSQDKEIFNNLKKAEIPISSALQINSVHTDSGKVSSVLNSPKMLNFSNAIFPYYEFPNHIEVILYDKNNNKTKITSDYAISYSNSDLIDLRGNVIVSTHLRDTLITDQLYYDRGQEWLFTNFDFRYVSSDKDIFGKGFDSDKSFEKIKFLEVNGYVSLDE
;
A
#
# COMPACT_ATOMS: atom_id res chain seq x y z
N MET A 1 36.10 23.92 46.43
CA MET A 1 35.71 22.53 46.04
C MET A 1 34.22 22.20 46.20
N LYS A 2 33.40 23.05 46.78
CA LYS A 2 31.95 22.76 46.93
C LYS A 2 31.03 23.09 45.77
N PRO A 3 31.31 24.00 44.78
CA PRO A 3 30.39 24.26 43.68
C PRO A 3 30.48 23.23 42.55
N LEU A 4 31.57 22.46 42.40
CA LEU A 4 31.76 21.49 41.35
C LEU A 4 30.92 20.22 41.53
N ILE A 5 30.66 19.83 42.79
CA ILE A 5 29.83 18.64 43.12
C ILE A 5 28.36 18.92 42.87
N LEU A 6 27.89 20.16 43.06
CA LEU A 6 26.49 20.54 42.80
C LEU A 6 26.15 20.56 41.31
N PHE A 7 27.13 20.86 40.44
CA PHE A 7 26.93 20.84 38.98
C PHE A 7 26.81 19.41 38.41
N PHE A 8 27.51 18.45 39.06
CA PHE A 8 27.44 17.03 38.61
C PHE A 8 26.14 16.34 38.99
N LEU A 9 25.38 16.84 39.99
CA LEU A 9 24.12 16.28 40.42
C LEU A 9 22.95 16.61 39.46
N PHE A 10 23.08 17.68 38.64
CA PHE A 10 22.04 18.09 37.69
C PHE A 10 22.00 17.28 36.39
N ILE A 11 23.03 16.46 36.08
CA ILE A 11 23.14 15.68 34.83
C ILE A 11 22.26 14.39 34.88
N PHE A 12 21.82 13.94 36.06
CA PHE A 12 21.05 12.71 36.21
C PHE A 12 19.52 12.86 36.12
N LEU A 13 18.99 14.07 35.87
CA LEU A 13 17.54 14.32 35.82
C LEU A 13 16.93 14.34 34.41
N SER A 14 17.70 13.97 33.37
CA SER A 14 17.22 14.02 32.03
C SER A 14 17.08 12.61 31.44
N CYS A 15 16.12 11.83 31.93
CA CYS A 15 15.60 10.67 31.15
C CYS A 15 14.28 10.15 31.76
N SER A 16 13.13 10.67 31.33
CA SER A 16 11.84 10.05 31.66
C SER A 16 10.70 10.37 30.69
N GLN A 17 10.97 10.54 29.39
CA GLN A 17 9.89 10.78 28.41
C GLN A 17 9.55 9.59 27.49
N ASP A 18 10.33 8.51 27.48
CA ASP A 18 10.13 7.42 26.51
C ASP A 18 9.02 6.43 26.87
N LYS A 19 8.52 6.42 28.10
CA LYS A 19 7.51 5.43 28.54
C LYS A 19 6.11 5.68 27.98
N GLU A 20 5.73 6.93 27.74
CA GLU A 20 4.42 7.24 27.17
C GLU A 20 4.32 6.89 25.69
N ILE A 21 5.39 7.11 24.93
CA ILE A 21 5.45 6.76 23.51
C ILE A 21 5.38 5.23 23.36
N PHE A 22 6.11 4.48 24.19
CA PHE A 22 6.12 3.03 24.16
C PHE A 22 4.79 2.39 24.58
N ASN A 23 4.10 2.97 25.56
CA ASN A 23 2.76 2.52 25.97
C ASN A 23 1.69 2.86 24.94
N ASN A 24 1.83 3.97 24.21
CA ASN A 24 0.94 4.33 23.12
C ASN A 24 1.14 3.43 21.89
N LEU A 25 2.37 3.01 21.59
CA LEU A 25 2.66 2.02 20.53
C LEU A 25 2.02 0.65 20.84
N LYS A 26 2.07 0.17 22.09
CA LYS A 26 1.38 -1.06 22.49
C LYS A 26 -0.14 -0.96 22.44
N LYS A 27 -0.70 0.23 22.65
CA LYS A 27 -2.15 0.46 22.59
C LYS A 27 -2.69 0.42 21.14
N ALA A 28 -1.82 0.60 20.15
CA ALA A 28 -2.15 0.57 18.73
C ALA A 28 -2.33 -0.85 18.13
N GLU A 29 -1.99 -1.91 18.88
CA GLU A 29 -2.10 -3.30 18.42
C GLU A 29 -3.53 -3.86 18.48
N ILE A 30 -4.49 -3.12 19.06
CA ILE A 30 -5.88 -3.56 19.20
C ILE A 30 -6.76 -2.71 18.28
N PRO A 31 -7.45 -3.32 17.30
CA PRO A 31 -8.37 -2.58 16.45
C PRO A 31 -9.56 -2.06 17.29
N ILE A 32 -9.97 -0.83 17.06
CA ILE A 32 -11.15 -0.25 17.72
C ILE A 32 -12.47 -0.85 17.21
N SER A 33 -12.46 -1.38 16.00
CA SER A 33 -13.61 -2.08 15.41
C SER A 33 -13.15 -3.03 14.31
N SER A 34 -14.04 -3.96 13.95
CA SER A 34 -13.88 -4.83 12.79
C SER A 34 -15.18 -4.86 11.99
N ALA A 35 -15.06 -5.02 10.68
CA ALA A 35 -16.19 -5.20 9.80
C ALA A 35 -15.98 -6.43 8.90
N LEU A 36 -17.06 -7.10 8.51
CA LEU A 36 -17.03 -8.27 7.64
C LEU A 36 -17.74 -7.97 6.33
N GLN A 37 -17.34 -8.66 5.26
CA GLN A 37 -17.93 -8.56 3.92
C GLN A 37 -18.00 -7.11 3.43
N ILE A 38 -16.84 -6.45 3.41
CA ILE A 38 -16.72 -5.04 3.00
C ILE A 38 -16.92 -4.93 1.49
N ASN A 39 -17.80 -4.02 1.12
CA ASN A 39 -17.90 -3.46 -0.22
C ASN A 39 -17.90 -1.93 -0.08
N SER A 40 -16.82 -1.30 -0.46
CA SER A 40 -16.62 0.16 -0.39
C SER A 40 -16.54 0.74 -1.79
N VAL A 41 -17.40 1.70 -2.08
CA VAL A 41 -17.44 2.40 -3.37
C VAL A 41 -16.94 3.82 -3.16
N HIS A 42 -15.90 4.19 -3.89
CA HIS A 42 -15.40 5.55 -3.94
C HIS A 42 -15.83 6.23 -5.22
N THR A 43 -16.29 7.46 -5.09
CA THR A 43 -16.76 8.27 -6.23
C THR A 43 -15.95 9.56 -6.31
N ASP A 44 -15.57 9.95 -7.52
CA ASP A 44 -15.02 11.25 -7.84
C ASP A 44 -15.92 11.96 -8.86
N SER A 45 -16.28 13.21 -8.56
CA SER A 45 -17.10 14.04 -9.45
C SER A 45 -18.39 13.35 -9.92
N GLY A 46 -19.01 12.55 -9.01
CA GLY A 46 -20.26 11.83 -9.26
C GLY A 46 -20.11 10.53 -10.07
N LYS A 47 -18.90 10.11 -10.40
CA LYS A 47 -18.60 8.82 -11.05
C LYS A 47 -17.88 7.88 -10.10
N VAL A 48 -18.14 6.58 -10.22
CA VAL A 48 -17.38 5.57 -9.49
C VAL A 48 -15.95 5.57 -9.99
N SER A 49 -14.99 5.84 -9.09
CA SER A 49 -13.54 5.83 -9.39
C SER A 49 -12.88 4.54 -8.92
N SER A 50 -13.37 3.94 -7.82
CA SER A 50 -12.91 2.63 -7.37
C SER A 50 -13.94 1.88 -6.54
N VAL A 51 -13.81 0.56 -6.51
CA VAL A 51 -14.55 -0.35 -5.63
C VAL A 51 -13.57 -1.25 -4.92
N LEU A 52 -13.71 -1.37 -3.59
CA LEU A 52 -12.90 -2.23 -2.75
C LEU A 52 -13.79 -3.30 -2.12
N ASN A 53 -13.39 -4.55 -2.28
CA ASN A 53 -14.03 -5.72 -1.67
C ASN A 53 -13.04 -6.44 -0.76
N SER A 54 -13.49 -6.83 0.44
CA SER A 54 -12.70 -7.69 1.33
C SER A 54 -13.61 -8.45 2.29
N PRO A 55 -13.27 -9.71 2.64
CA PRO A 55 -14.01 -10.47 3.65
C PRO A 55 -13.96 -9.84 5.03
N LYS A 56 -12.87 -9.14 5.37
CA LYS A 56 -12.67 -8.56 6.70
C LYS A 56 -11.84 -7.28 6.65
N MET A 57 -12.20 -6.31 7.48
CA MET A 57 -11.46 -5.09 7.74
C MET A 57 -11.30 -4.89 9.24
N LEU A 58 -10.12 -4.50 9.68
CA LEU A 58 -9.81 -4.07 11.03
C LEU A 58 -9.51 -2.57 11.03
N ASN A 59 -10.07 -1.85 11.98
CA ASN A 59 -9.91 -0.41 12.10
C ASN A 59 -8.92 -0.06 13.20
N PHE A 60 -7.79 0.55 12.82
CA PHE A 60 -6.75 1.06 13.70
C PHE A 60 -6.66 2.58 13.64
N SER A 61 -7.80 3.28 13.51
CA SER A 61 -7.81 4.75 13.46
C SER A 61 -7.36 5.42 14.75
N ASN A 62 -7.21 4.67 15.85
CA ASN A 62 -6.64 5.11 17.12
C ASN A 62 -5.11 4.95 17.20
N ALA A 63 -4.47 4.38 16.17
CA ALA A 63 -3.01 4.30 16.10
C ALA A 63 -2.37 5.68 15.90
N ILE A 64 -1.09 5.82 16.25
CA ILE A 64 -0.30 7.04 15.99
C ILE A 64 -0.29 7.35 14.49
N PHE A 65 -0.20 6.30 13.65
CA PHE A 65 -0.36 6.36 12.20
C PHE A 65 -1.65 5.62 11.84
N PRO A 66 -2.79 6.31 11.70
CA PRO A 66 -4.08 5.67 11.49
C PRO A 66 -4.15 4.87 10.19
N TYR A 67 -4.69 3.64 10.26
CA TYR A 67 -4.81 2.76 9.11
C TYR A 67 -6.01 1.79 9.23
N TYR A 68 -6.37 1.21 8.11
CA TYR A 68 -7.25 0.05 8.01
C TYR A 68 -6.46 -1.14 7.50
N GLU A 69 -6.69 -2.30 8.09
CA GLU A 69 -6.03 -3.56 7.72
C GLU A 69 -7.05 -4.52 7.11
N PHE A 70 -6.66 -5.19 6.04
CA PHE A 70 -7.44 -6.20 5.33
C PHE A 70 -6.66 -7.53 5.40
N PRO A 71 -6.86 -8.34 6.47
CA PRO A 71 -5.99 -9.49 6.75
C PRO A 71 -6.28 -10.72 5.89
N ASN A 72 -7.42 -10.76 5.20
CA ASN A 72 -7.92 -11.96 4.54
C ASN A 72 -8.37 -11.64 3.12
N HIS A 73 -7.45 -11.38 2.23
CA HIS A 73 -7.72 -11.03 0.84
C HIS A 73 -8.37 -9.65 0.64
N ILE A 74 -7.98 -9.00 -0.42
CA ILE A 74 -8.57 -7.75 -0.90
C ILE A 74 -8.65 -7.78 -2.44
N GLU A 75 -9.73 -7.21 -2.96
CA GLU A 75 -9.90 -6.89 -4.36
C GLU A 75 -10.19 -5.40 -4.51
N VAL A 76 -9.42 -4.72 -5.35
CA VAL A 76 -9.65 -3.31 -5.70
C VAL A 76 -9.89 -3.23 -7.20
N ILE A 77 -10.99 -2.62 -7.59
CA ILE A 77 -11.33 -2.34 -8.99
C ILE A 77 -11.20 -0.83 -9.18
N LEU A 78 -10.30 -0.42 -10.05
CA LEU A 78 -10.08 0.98 -10.43
C LEU A 78 -10.76 1.24 -11.78
N TYR A 79 -11.36 2.42 -11.92
CA TYR A 79 -11.99 2.85 -13.17
C TYR A 79 -11.22 4.05 -13.74
N ASP A 80 -10.97 4.02 -15.05
CA ASP A 80 -10.43 5.16 -15.77
C ASP A 80 -11.55 6.11 -16.27
N LYS A 81 -11.18 7.16 -16.99
CA LYS A 81 -12.11 8.15 -17.54
C LYS A 81 -13.08 7.56 -18.59
N ASN A 82 -12.68 6.47 -19.22
CA ASN A 82 -13.45 5.73 -20.21
C ASN A 82 -14.28 4.57 -19.61
N ASN A 83 -14.27 4.45 -18.27
CA ASN A 83 -14.90 3.36 -17.52
C ASN A 83 -14.27 1.98 -17.77
N ASN A 84 -13.03 1.95 -18.27
CA ASN A 84 -12.24 0.71 -18.31
C ASN A 84 -11.81 0.32 -16.89
N LYS A 85 -11.65 -0.99 -16.68
CA LYS A 85 -11.36 -1.53 -15.36
C LYS A 85 -9.92 -2.02 -15.26
N THR A 86 -9.25 -1.66 -14.16
CA THR A 86 -8.04 -2.33 -13.70
C THR A 86 -8.36 -2.99 -12.37
N LYS A 87 -8.15 -4.31 -12.29
CA LYS A 87 -8.40 -5.12 -11.11
C LYS A 87 -7.08 -5.42 -10.41
N ILE A 88 -7.05 -5.22 -9.09
CA ILE A 88 -5.93 -5.53 -8.22
C ILE A 88 -6.42 -6.53 -7.17
N THR A 89 -5.66 -7.60 -6.94
CA THR A 89 -5.91 -8.55 -5.86
C THR A 89 -4.66 -8.79 -5.05
N SER A 90 -4.79 -9.03 -3.75
CA SER A 90 -3.70 -9.49 -2.88
C SER A 90 -4.24 -10.27 -1.69
N ASP A 91 -3.37 -11.01 -0.99
CA ASP A 91 -3.74 -11.77 0.19
C ASP A 91 -3.97 -10.88 1.41
N TYR A 92 -3.28 -9.74 1.46
CA TYR A 92 -3.25 -8.81 2.57
C TYR A 92 -3.11 -7.37 2.08
N ALA A 93 -3.68 -6.41 2.82
CA ALA A 93 -3.42 -5.00 2.56
C ALA A 93 -3.54 -4.13 3.80
N ILE A 94 -2.84 -2.99 3.76
CA ILE A 94 -3.00 -1.86 4.70
C ILE A 94 -3.35 -0.61 3.90
N SER A 95 -4.43 0.08 4.29
CA SER A 95 -4.80 1.39 3.76
C SER A 95 -4.49 2.46 4.80
N TYR A 96 -3.52 3.32 4.53
CA TYR A 96 -3.12 4.40 5.41
C TYR A 96 -4.05 5.61 5.23
N SER A 97 -4.66 6.07 6.33
CA SER A 97 -5.69 7.11 6.29
C SER A 97 -5.15 8.49 5.93
N ASN A 98 -3.88 8.77 6.28
CA ASN A 98 -3.29 10.10 6.16
C ASN A 98 -2.43 10.31 4.91
N SER A 99 -2.17 9.27 4.12
CA SER A 99 -1.25 9.32 2.97
C SER A 99 -1.87 8.88 1.65
N ASP A 100 -3.16 8.56 1.63
CA ASP A 100 -3.86 8.00 0.47
C ASP A 100 -3.20 6.73 -0.14
N LEU A 101 -2.29 6.11 0.62
CA LEU A 101 -1.51 4.96 0.18
C LEU A 101 -2.18 3.66 0.63
N ILE A 102 -2.23 2.70 -0.29
CA ILE A 102 -2.58 1.30 0.00
C ILE A 102 -1.33 0.45 -0.25
N ASP A 103 -0.92 -0.32 0.75
CA ASP A 103 0.16 -1.30 0.69
C ASP A 103 -0.45 -2.70 0.55
N LEU A 104 -0.31 -3.30 -0.62
CA LEU A 104 -0.83 -4.62 -0.97
C LEU A 104 0.30 -5.64 -0.88
N ARG A 105 0.06 -6.79 -0.24
CA ARG A 105 1.10 -7.79 0.02
C ARG A 105 0.59 -9.22 -0.21
N GLY A 106 1.50 -10.05 -0.67
CA GLY A 106 1.28 -11.48 -0.94
C GLY A 106 0.43 -11.70 -2.18
N ASN A 107 0.98 -12.43 -3.14
CA ASN A 107 0.31 -12.82 -4.40
C ASN A 107 -0.42 -11.64 -5.08
N VAL A 108 0.25 -10.49 -5.16
CA VAL A 108 -0.34 -9.30 -5.79
C VAL A 108 -0.44 -9.50 -7.28
N ILE A 109 -1.66 -9.39 -7.81
CA ILE A 109 -1.95 -9.47 -9.25
C ILE A 109 -2.72 -8.23 -9.66
N VAL A 110 -2.21 -7.50 -10.65
CA VAL A 110 -2.91 -6.41 -11.32
C VAL A 110 -3.26 -6.85 -12.72
N SER A 111 -4.52 -6.69 -13.14
CA SER A 111 -4.97 -7.00 -14.49
C SER A 111 -5.74 -5.83 -15.08
N THR A 112 -5.32 -5.34 -16.25
CA THR A 112 -5.98 -4.27 -16.97
C THR A 112 -7.08 -4.80 -17.91
N HIS A 113 -7.89 -3.88 -18.44
CA HIS A 113 -8.89 -4.21 -19.47
C HIS A 113 -8.28 -4.72 -20.78
N LEU A 114 -7.02 -4.40 -21.07
CA LEU A 114 -6.25 -4.89 -22.22
C LEU A 114 -5.64 -6.28 -21.97
N ARG A 115 -5.86 -6.85 -20.77
CA ARG A 115 -5.31 -8.12 -20.29
C ARG A 115 -3.82 -8.08 -19.95
N ASP A 116 -3.24 -6.87 -19.85
CA ASP A 116 -1.91 -6.74 -19.30
C ASP A 116 -1.95 -7.14 -17.83
N THR A 117 -0.96 -7.91 -17.40
CA THR A 117 -0.93 -8.47 -16.04
C THR A 117 0.42 -8.19 -15.39
N LEU A 118 0.40 -7.64 -14.19
CA LEU A 118 1.55 -7.51 -13.29
C LEU A 118 1.38 -8.49 -12.14
N ILE A 119 2.45 -9.24 -11.83
CA ILE A 119 2.53 -10.16 -10.70
C ILE A 119 3.73 -9.76 -9.85
N THR A 120 3.54 -9.59 -8.55
CA THR A 120 4.58 -9.22 -7.58
C THR A 120 4.18 -9.62 -6.17
N ASP A 121 5.12 -9.61 -5.23
CA ASP A 121 4.83 -9.93 -3.82
C ASP A 121 4.34 -8.72 -3.03
N GLN A 122 4.65 -7.50 -3.48
CA GLN A 122 4.18 -6.27 -2.86
C GLN A 122 3.96 -5.19 -3.91
N LEU A 123 2.90 -4.38 -3.71
CA LEU A 123 2.59 -3.24 -4.56
C LEU A 123 2.02 -2.11 -3.70
N TYR A 124 2.46 -0.90 -3.96
CA TYR A 124 1.81 0.31 -3.44
C TYR A 124 0.87 0.90 -4.49
N TYR A 125 -0.29 1.31 -4.04
CA TYR A 125 -1.23 2.12 -4.81
C TYR A 125 -1.43 3.47 -4.12
N ASP A 126 -0.97 4.54 -4.76
CA ASP A 126 -1.23 5.92 -4.37
C ASP A 126 -2.56 6.37 -5.01
N ARG A 127 -3.60 6.51 -4.19
CA ARG A 127 -4.93 6.91 -4.65
C ARG A 127 -4.98 8.37 -5.11
N GLY A 128 -4.18 9.24 -4.49
CA GLY A 128 -4.13 10.67 -4.80
C GLY A 128 -3.50 10.94 -6.17
N GLN A 129 -2.49 10.16 -6.53
CA GLN A 129 -1.79 10.27 -7.81
C GLN A 129 -2.27 9.25 -8.85
N GLU A 130 -3.14 8.32 -8.46
CA GLU A 130 -3.59 7.20 -9.29
C GLU A 130 -2.43 6.37 -9.84
N TRP A 131 -1.41 6.13 -8.99
CA TRP A 131 -0.13 5.55 -9.37
C TRP A 131 0.14 4.24 -8.63
N LEU A 132 0.66 3.26 -9.35
CA LEU A 132 1.05 1.93 -8.87
C LEU A 132 2.57 1.82 -8.89
N PHE A 133 3.19 1.34 -7.82
CA PHE A 133 4.64 1.15 -7.80
C PHE A 133 5.08 0.03 -6.85
N THR A 134 6.19 -0.61 -7.19
CA THR A 134 6.87 -1.58 -6.34
C THR A 134 8.38 -1.53 -6.53
N ASN A 135 9.14 -1.87 -5.47
CA ASN A 135 10.57 -2.10 -5.51
C ASN A 135 10.92 -3.60 -5.46
N PHE A 136 9.91 -4.47 -5.46
CA PHE A 136 10.07 -5.92 -5.45
C PHE A 136 10.27 -6.47 -6.86
N ASP A 137 10.62 -7.75 -6.92
CA ASP A 137 10.65 -8.51 -8.16
C ASP A 137 9.23 -8.57 -8.75
N PHE A 138 9.16 -8.48 -10.07
CA PHE A 138 7.89 -8.51 -10.79
C PHE A 138 7.98 -9.37 -12.05
N ARG A 139 6.82 -9.84 -12.51
CA ARG A 139 6.57 -10.31 -13.85
C ARG A 139 5.47 -9.49 -14.48
N TYR A 140 5.74 -8.89 -15.63
CA TYR A 140 4.76 -8.18 -16.46
C TYR A 140 4.50 -8.95 -17.73
N VAL A 141 3.23 -9.26 -18.02
CA VAL A 141 2.79 -9.98 -19.19
C VAL A 141 1.77 -9.13 -19.95
N SER A 142 1.99 -8.95 -21.25
CA SER A 142 1.03 -8.35 -22.20
C SER A 142 0.83 -9.27 -23.39
N SER A 143 0.13 -8.81 -24.42
CA SER A 143 -0.09 -9.57 -25.66
C SER A 143 1.21 -9.92 -26.40
N ASP A 144 2.23 -9.09 -26.27
CA ASP A 144 3.49 -9.14 -27.03
C ASP A 144 4.76 -9.19 -26.14
N LYS A 145 4.60 -9.18 -24.80
CA LYS A 145 5.73 -9.08 -23.87
C LYS A 145 5.56 -9.98 -22.66
N ASP A 146 6.65 -10.59 -22.22
CA ASP A 146 6.78 -11.28 -20.94
C ASP A 146 8.10 -10.80 -20.30
N ILE A 147 8.01 -9.88 -19.34
CA ILE A 147 9.14 -9.15 -18.78
C ILE A 147 9.25 -9.50 -17.29
N PHE A 148 10.45 -9.89 -16.88
CA PHE A 148 10.83 -10.06 -15.48
C PHE A 148 11.78 -8.93 -15.08
N GLY A 149 11.69 -8.50 -13.86
CA GLY A 149 12.58 -7.45 -13.37
C GLY A 149 12.36 -7.14 -11.91
N LYS A 150 12.96 -6.04 -11.48
CA LYS A 150 12.83 -5.49 -10.14
C LYS A 150 12.50 -4.01 -10.22
N GLY A 151 11.45 -3.61 -9.50
CA GLY A 151 10.97 -2.24 -9.51
C GLY A 151 10.12 -1.91 -10.74
N PHE A 152 8.86 -1.60 -10.49
CA PHE A 152 7.84 -1.28 -11.48
C PHE A 152 7.07 -0.04 -11.05
N ASP A 153 6.87 0.89 -11.98
CA ASP A 153 6.06 2.09 -11.81
C ASP A 153 5.06 2.20 -12.97
N SER A 154 3.81 2.57 -12.67
CA SER A 154 2.80 2.80 -13.71
C SER A 154 1.63 3.64 -13.20
N ASP A 155 0.93 4.30 -14.14
CA ASP A 155 -0.43 4.75 -13.87
C ASP A 155 -1.39 3.54 -13.75
N LYS A 156 -2.59 3.77 -13.23
CA LYS A 156 -3.58 2.70 -12.98
C LYS A 156 -4.05 1.95 -14.23
N SER A 157 -3.84 2.50 -15.43
CA SER A 157 -4.29 1.94 -16.73
C SER A 157 -3.18 1.26 -17.51
N PHE A 158 -1.93 1.28 -17.00
CA PHE A 158 -0.72 0.79 -17.68
C PHE A 158 -0.42 1.50 -19.01
N GLU A 159 -0.87 2.75 -19.16
CA GLU A 159 -0.52 3.59 -20.31
C GLU A 159 0.90 4.17 -20.20
N LYS A 160 1.37 4.37 -18.96
CA LYS A 160 2.70 4.90 -18.63
C LYS A 160 3.42 3.91 -17.73
N ILE A 161 4.17 3.01 -18.30
CA ILE A 161 4.94 1.99 -17.58
C ILE A 161 6.41 2.36 -17.54
N LYS A 162 7.05 2.14 -16.38
CA LYS A 162 8.49 2.24 -16.20
C LYS A 162 8.98 1.01 -15.45
N PHE A 163 9.93 0.31 -16.04
CA PHE A 163 10.69 -0.76 -15.40
C PHE A 163 12.00 -0.18 -14.88
N LEU A 164 12.37 -0.45 -13.61
CA LEU A 164 13.62 0.07 -13.03
C LEU A 164 14.80 -0.83 -13.39
N GLU A 165 14.64 -2.14 -13.25
CA GLU A 165 15.62 -3.15 -13.64
C GLU A 165 14.90 -4.26 -14.41
N VAL A 166 15.39 -4.63 -15.57
CA VAL A 166 14.83 -5.71 -16.40
C VAL A 166 15.81 -6.87 -16.41
N ASN A 167 15.32 -8.06 -16.02
CA ASN A 167 16.04 -9.31 -16.02
C ASN A 167 15.27 -10.31 -16.90
N GLY A 168 15.57 -10.42 -18.21
CA GLY A 168 14.87 -11.39 -19.05
C GLY A 168 14.84 -11.04 -20.53
N TYR A 169 14.27 -11.97 -21.32
CA TYR A 169 14.12 -11.81 -22.76
C TYR A 169 12.83 -11.03 -23.07
N VAL A 170 12.98 -9.97 -23.85
CA VAL A 170 11.84 -9.34 -24.52
C VAL A 170 11.69 -10.04 -25.86
N SER A 171 10.62 -10.81 -26.07
CA SER A 171 10.24 -11.28 -27.39
C SER A 171 9.62 -10.11 -28.13
N LEU A 172 10.29 -9.61 -29.13
CA LEU A 172 9.71 -8.69 -30.12
C LEU A 172 9.33 -9.57 -31.32
N ASP A 173 8.05 -9.86 -31.45
CA ASP A 173 7.53 -10.45 -32.69
C ASP A 173 7.56 -9.37 -33.77
N GLU A 174 8.28 -9.63 -34.88
CA GLU A 174 8.33 -8.76 -36.07
C GLU A 174 7.03 -8.92 -36.90
#